data_b119cc229fb7cc0fa2a91c5f80731d44
#
_entry.id   b119cc229fb7cc0fa2a91c5f80731d44
#
_cell.length_a   1.000
_cell.length_b   1.000
_cell.length_c   1.000
_cell.angle_alpha   90.00
_cell.angle_beta   90.00
_cell.angle_gamma   90.00
#
_symmetry.space_group_name_H-M   'P 1'
#
loop_
_entity.id
_entity.type
_entity.pdbx_description
1 polymer ?
#
loop_
_entity_poly.entity_id
_entity_poly.type
_entity_poly.pdbx_seq_one_letter_code
_entity_poly.pdbx_strand_id
1 'polypeptide(L)'
;MKLQKRKKQYGTVGKYCGRDLYIKRTGRGRLQRRIGLRRGKNRYLCLAIICVCLLATGGLLFEMRILLGDREISAMASAAESDSASGKEASSFPGEKASLSLFDKTDELLAQVDRAVSQYDYDRAVELLAGNGADKEDPRIAEKLSDIEAVKKTLVEQDIYRITHIFFHILVEDPGRTFLDTAQGKGYNSVMTTVPEFEAILTQMYQRGYVLVGIHDLAEVSEDETGMEQMRAKKILLPPGKKAFVMSQDDVNYYEYMEGSGCARKILLDDCGKPVCEYMDQDGTVWIGEYDLVPILDRFVEEHPDFSYRGAKAILALTGYNGVLGYRTDETYDPASPNYNPDMKPNPNIEEDRAYVRELTQALKEDGYEFASHSWGHRDYGKIELEHMKADIDRWEKNVAPLLPAPCDIMIYPFGSDVGDWRPYTEENEKYRYLQSLGFMYFCNVDSRPYWVETGGQFLRQARRNLDGYRLWMDYGCGANRLSDLIDVNTVFDARRPTPVGWK
;
A
#
# COMPACT_ATOMS: atom_id res chain seq x y z
N MET A 1 -22.76 -11.67 16.09
CA MET A 1 -22.69 -13.07 16.61
C MET A 1 -21.96 -14.04 15.67
N LYS A 2 -21.96 -13.86 14.34
CA LYS A 2 -21.24 -14.72 13.37
C LYS A 2 -19.72 -14.36 13.24
N LEU A 3 -19.33 -13.10 13.42
CA LEU A 3 -17.90 -12.70 13.50
C LEU A 3 -17.16 -13.41 14.66
N GLN A 4 -17.82 -13.60 15.80
CA GLN A 4 -17.23 -14.35 16.93
C GLN A 4 -16.99 -15.83 16.63
N LYS A 5 -17.67 -16.44 15.64
CA LYS A 5 -17.42 -17.84 15.24
C LYS A 5 -16.19 -18.00 14.36
N ARG A 6 -15.85 -17.01 13.52
CA ARG A 6 -14.58 -17.02 12.75
C ARG A 6 -13.36 -16.83 13.65
N LYS A 7 -13.46 -15.96 14.68
CA LYS A 7 -12.38 -15.77 15.69
C LYS A 7 -11.97 -17.06 16.44
N LYS A 8 -12.83 -18.10 16.48
CA LYS A 8 -12.50 -19.40 17.11
C LYS A 8 -11.67 -20.34 16.24
N GLN A 9 -11.44 -20.04 14.95
CA GLN A 9 -10.63 -20.88 14.06
C GLN A 9 -9.13 -20.58 14.12
N TYR A 10 -8.74 -19.43 14.66
CA TYR A 10 -7.35 -18.99 14.75
C TYR A 10 -6.96 -18.83 16.22
N GLY A 11 -5.78 -19.31 16.59
CA GLY A 11 -5.22 -19.16 17.94
C GLY A 11 -4.03 -18.23 17.90
N THR A 12 -3.98 -17.20 18.76
CA THR A 12 -2.83 -16.31 18.90
C THR A 12 -1.66 -17.03 19.55
N VAL A 13 -0.50 -17.01 18.95
CA VAL A 13 0.74 -17.53 19.50
C VAL A 13 1.74 -16.39 19.73
N GLY A 14 1.44 -15.49 20.66
CA GLY A 14 2.38 -14.57 21.28
C GLY A 14 2.94 -13.46 20.35
N LYS A 15 3.18 -12.28 20.93
CA LYS A 15 3.90 -11.17 20.29
C LYS A 15 5.39 -11.41 20.31
N TYR A 16 6.04 -11.36 19.17
CA TYR A 16 7.48 -11.27 19.06
C TYR A 16 7.88 -10.19 18.05
N CYS A 17 8.56 -9.16 18.51
CA CYS A 17 9.12 -8.08 17.69
C CYS A 17 8.14 -7.34 16.76
N GLY A 18 6.94 -6.98 17.21
CA GLY A 18 5.98 -6.20 16.42
C GLY A 18 5.26 -6.96 15.32
N ARG A 19 5.44 -8.27 15.19
CA ARG A 19 4.76 -9.14 14.22
C ARG A 19 3.89 -10.15 14.93
N ASP A 20 2.58 -10.14 14.66
CA ASP A 20 1.64 -11.15 15.16
C ASP A 20 1.61 -12.33 14.17
N LEU A 21 1.89 -13.53 14.65
CA LEU A 21 1.86 -14.78 13.88
C LEU A 21 0.61 -15.57 14.27
N TYR A 22 -0.25 -15.87 13.29
CA TYR A 22 -1.48 -16.64 13.48
C TYR A 22 -1.37 -18.01 12.80
N ILE A 23 -1.75 -19.08 13.49
CA ILE A 23 -1.78 -20.44 12.96
C ILE A 23 -3.19 -21.02 13.04
N LYS A 24 -3.72 -21.49 11.91
CA LYS A 24 -4.99 -22.23 11.86
C LYS A 24 -4.82 -23.65 12.42
N ARG A 25 -5.62 -24.06 13.40
CA ARG A 25 -5.66 -25.43 13.87
C ARG A 25 -6.32 -26.34 12.83
N THR A 26 -5.55 -27.14 12.10
CA THR A 26 -6.04 -28.32 11.41
C THR A 26 -6.11 -29.49 12.40
N GLY A 27 -7.20 -30.28 12.34
CA GLY A 27 -7.58 -31.25 13.35
C GLY A 27 -6.49 -32.23 13.82
N ARG A 28 -6.53 -32.53 15.11
CA ARG A 28 -5.79 -33.56 15.85
C ARG A 28 -4.38 -33.90 15.35
N GLY A 29 -3.40 -33.04 15.69
CA GLY A 29 -1.98 -33.31 15.48
C GLY A 29 -1.12 -32.45 16.41
N ARG A 30 -0.07 -33.00 16.95
CA ARG A 30 0.86 -32.40 17.92
C ARG A 30 1.34 -31.01 17.50
N LEU A 31 1.32 -30.08 18.45
CA LEU A 31 1.96 -28.78 18.34
C LEU A 31 3.47 -28.94 18.12
N GLN A 32 3.95 -28.89 16.90
CA GLN A 32 5.39 -28.72 16.65
C GLN A 32 5.67 -27.22 16.50
N ARG A 33 6.38 -26.67 17.45
CA ARG A 33 7.00 -25.35 17.34
C ARG A 33 8.09 -25.41 16.27
N ARG A 34 7.86 -24.90 15.09
CA ARG A 34 8.93 -24.45 14.21
C ARG A 34 8.99 -22.93 14.23
N ILE A 35 9.96 -22.41 14.96
CA ILE A 35 10.37 -21.01 14.83
C ILE A 35 11.21 -20.97 13.56
N GLY A 36 10.62 -20.50 12.45
CA GLY A 36 11.35 -20.20 11.22
C GLY A 36 12.18 -18.93 11.43
N LEU A 37 13.35 -19.07 12.04
CA LEU A 37 14.34 -18.01 12.04
C LEU A 37 14.91 -17.89 10.61
N ARG A 38 14.47 -16.91 9.85
CA ARG A 38 15.21 -16.45 8.66
C ARG A 38 16.61 -16.02 9.15
N ARG A 39 17.62 -16.82 8.86
CA ARG A 39 19.02 -16.48 9.07
C ARG A 39 19.44 -15.45 8.02
N GLY A 40 19.14 -14.17 8.27
CA GLY A 40 19.83 -13.09 7.59
C GLY A 40 21.19 -12.84 8.23
N LYS A 41 22.21 -12.58 7.40
CA LYS A 41 23.60 -12.27 7.82
C LYS A 41 23.74 -10.98 8.66
N ASN A 42 22.66 -10.31 9.00
CA ASN A 42 22.63 -9.02 9.71
C ASN A 42 22.65 -9.12 11.26
N ARG A 43 22.80 -10.31 11.86
CA ARG A 43 22.89 -10.42 13.33
C ARG A 43 24.08 -9.67 13.92
N TYR A 44 25.19 -9.60 13.19
CA TYR A 44 26.38 -8.87 13.66
C TYR A 44 26.26 -7.35 13.50
N LEU A 45 25.52 -6.89 12.49
CA LEU A 45 25.29 -5.45 12.28
C LEU A 45 24.34 -4.87 13.34
N CYS A 46 23.25 -5.56 13.66
CA CYS A 46 22.33 -5.14 14.73
C CYS A 46 22.99 -5.17 16.11
N LEU A 47 23.82 -6.19 16.42
CA LEU A 47 24.60 -6.23 17.65
C LEU A 47 25.63 -5.11 17.72
N ALA A 48 26.29 -4.79 16.59
CA ALA A 48 27.23 -3.68 16.53
C ALA A 48 26.54 -2.32 16.72
N ILE A 49 25.36 -2.12 16.12
CA ILE A 49 24.58 -0.88 16.30
C ILE A 49 24.07 -0.75 17.74
N ILE A 50 23.57 -1.83 18.34
CA ILE A 50 23.16 -1.82 19.76
C ILE A 50 24.33 -1.53 20.67
N CYS A 51 25.52 -2.11 20.45
CA CYS A 51 26.71 -1.80 21.20
C CYS A 51 27.18 -0.35 21.03
N VAL A 52 27.10 0.20 19.81
CA VAL A 52 27.43 1.62 19.55
C VAL A 52 26.41 2.55 20.21
N CYS A 53 25.12 2.24 20.17
CA CYS A 53 24.11 3.02 20.88
C CYS A 53 24.27 2.95 22.42
N LEU A 54 24.62 1.79 22.99
CA LEU A 54 24.87 1.65 24.42
C LEU A 54 26.16 2.37 24.86
N LEU A 55 27.18 2.41 24.00
CA LEU A 55 28.40 3.17 24.26
C LEU A 55 28.16 4.70 24.12
N ALA A 56 27.35 5.12 23.17
CA ALA A 56 26.98 6.53 23.01
C ALA A 56 26.11 7.04 24.16
N THR A 57 25.15 6.25 24.63
CA THR A 57 24.31 6.60 25.79
C THR A 57 25.11 6.53 27.10
N GLY A 58 26.03 5.59 27.23
CA GLY A 58 26.96 5.53 28.37
C GLY A 58 27.93 6.71 28.42
N GLY A 59 28.41 7.17 27.25
CA GLY A 59 29.25 8.38 27.14
C GLY A 59 28.48 9.66 27.49
N LEU A 60 27.22 9.80 27.03
CA LEU A 60 26.36 10.93 27.36
C LEU A 60 26.02 11.00 28.88
N LEU A 61 25.78 9.86 29.52
CA LEU A 61 25.55 9.81 30.95
C LEU A 61 26.84 10.11 31.76
N PHE A 62 28.00 9.76 31.23
CA PHE A 62 29.28 10.10 31.84
C PHE A 62 29.59 11.60 31.71
N GLU A 63 29.35 12.20 30.57
CA GLU A 63 29.49 13.64 30.34
C GLU A 63 28.48 14.45 31.18
N MET A 64 27.24 13.98 31.31
CA MET A 64 26.22 14.62 32.17
C MET A 64 26.59 14.52 33.66
N ARG A 65 27.27 13.46 34.10
CA ARG A 65 27.75 13.33 35.47
C ARG A 65 28.89 14.29 35.80
N ILE A 66 29.73 14.61 34.81
CA ILE A 66 30.81 15.62 34.96
C ILE A 66 30.23 17.04 35.00
N LEU A 67 29.11 17.30 34.29
CA LEU A 67 28.49 18.63 34.20
C LEU A 67 27.56 18.95 35.38
N LEU A 68 26.92 17.97 36.02
CA LEU A 68 25.90 18.19 37.05
C LEU A 68 26.37 18.02 38.52
N GLY A 69 27.57 17.58 38.75
CA GLY A 69 28.14 17.46 40.09
C GLY A 69 27.35 16.52 41.05
N ASP A 70 28.05 15.61 41.73
CA ASP A 70 27.49 14.52 42.55
C ASP A 70 26.47 14.92 43.66
N ARG A 71 26.12 16.18 43.81
CA ARG A 71 25.24 16.62 44.91
C ARG A 71 23.73 16.61 44.57
N GLU A 72 23.33 16.67 43.30
CA GLU A 72 21.90 16.71 42.97
C GLU A 72 21.27 15.32 42.73
N ILE A 73 22.06 14.32 42.37
CA ILE A 73 21.56 12.95 42.13
C ILE A 73 21.20 12.23 43.45
N SER A 74 21.88 12.59 44.58
CA SER A 74 21.59 11.99 45.89
C SER A 74 20.28 12.50 46.50
N ALA A 75 19.80 13.68 46.11
CA ALA A 75 18.54 14.25 46.58
C ALA A 75 17.30 13.64 45.90
N MET A 76 17.44 13.19 44.64
CA MET A 76 16.34 12.54 43.93
C MET A 76 16.15 11.05 44.30
N ALA A 77 17.19 10.36 44.74
CA ALA A 77 17.12 8.98 45.17
C ALA A 77 16.57 8.80 46.60
N SER A 78 16.70 9.80 47.46
CA SER A 78 16.19 9.74 48.85
C SER A 78 14.71 10.15 48.99
N ALA A 79 14.10 10.67 47.94
CA ALA A 79 12.67 11.03 47.93
C ALA A 79 11.75 9.86 47.54
N ALA A 80 12.30 8.75 47.07
CA ALA A 80 11.52 7.60 46.58
C ALA A 80 11.30 6.46 47.63
N GLU A 81 11.93 6.56 48.84
CA GLU A 81 11.86 5.47 49.84
C GLU A 81 11.14 5.79 51.15
N SER A 82 10.45 6.91 51.28
CA SER A 82 9.71 7.22 52.52
C SER A 82 8.29 7.68 52.24
N ASP A 83 7.36 6.80 51.85
CA ASP A 83 5.94 6.97 52.15
C ASP A 83 5.19 5.64 51.94
N SER A 84 5.32 4.76 52.90
CA SER A 84 4.32 3.71 53.15
C SER A 84 3.91 3.74 54.63
N ALA A 85 2.98 4.62 54.96
CA ALA A 85 1.96 4.48 56.02
C ALA A 85 1.39 5.86 56.42
N SER A 86 0.22 6.20 55.96
CA SER A 86 -0.93 6.60 56.77
C SER A 86 -1.96 7.30 55.87
N GLY A 87 -3.16 6.73 55.85
CA GLY A 87 -4.29 7.35 55.10
C GLY A 87 -4.68 8.70 55.69
N LYS A 88 -4.73 9.68 54.81
CA LYS A 88 -5.61 10.86 54.89
C LYS A 88 -5.99 11.24 53.47
N GLU A 89 -7.32 11.32 53.25
CA GLU A 89 -7.90 11.85 52.01
C GLU A 89 -7.28 13.21 51.69
N ALA A 90 -6.52 13.28 50.60
CA ALA A 90 -6.08 14.51 50.01
C ALA A 90 -7.15 14.97 49.02
N SER A 91 -7.85 16.06 49.33
CA SER A 91 -8.73 16.75 48.42
C SER A 91 -7.93 17.17 47.18
N SER A 92 -8.19 16.51 46.06
CA SER A 92 -7.62 16.87 44.77
C SER A 92 -8.18 18.20 44.29
N PHE A 93 -7.33 19.17 44.07
CA PHE A 93 -7.72 20.43 43.42
C PHE A 93 -8.23 20.17 41.99
N PRO A 94 -9.38 20.71 41.58
CA PRO A 94 -9.93 20.47 40.23
C PRO A 94 -9.06 20.98 39.07
N GLY A 95 -8.09 21.83 39.33
CA GLY A 95 -7.20 22.40 38.30
C GLY A 95 -6.10 21.47 37.83
N GLU A 96 -5.62 20.55 38.68
CA GLU A 96 -4.49 19.66 38.33
C GLU A 96 -4.90 18.52 37.40
N LYS A 97 -6.09 17.95 37.59
CA LYS A 97 -6.65 16.93 36.66
C LYS A 97 -7.04 17.51 35.30
N ALA A 98 -7.47 18.77 35.26
CA ALA A 98 -7.80 19.44 34.01
C ALA A 98 -6.53 19.80 33.20
N SER A 99 -5.43 20.19 33.86
CA SER A 99 -4.17 20.50 33.18
C SER A 99 -3.48 19.26 32.61
N LEU A 100 -3.47 18.15 33.34
CA LEU A 100 -2.95 16.86 32.84
C LEU A 100 -3.77 16.33 31.63
N SER A 101 -5.11 16.47 31.66
CA SER A 101 -5.95 16.03 30.54
C SER A 101 -5.85 16.93 29.29
N LEU A 102 -5.52 18.21 29.47
CA LEU A 102 -5.26 19.14 28.36
C LEU A 102 -3.88 18.89 27.74
N PHE A 103 -2.87 18.60 28.55
CA PHE A 103 -1.53 18.27 28.09
C PHE A 103 -1.54 16.98 27.24
N ASP A 104 -2.20 15.92 27.69
CA ASP A 104 -2.37 14.69 26.93
C ASP A 104 -3.06 14.92 25.57
N LYS A 105 -4.09 15.78 25.52
CA LYS A 105 -4.80 16.10 24.28
C LYS A 105 -3.96 16.92 23.32
N THR A 106 -3.14 17.85 23.82
CA THR A 106 -2.24 18.65 22.97
C THR A 106 -1.14 17.76 22.39
N ASP A 107 -0.59 16.82 23.14
CA ASP A 107 0.43 15.90 22.67
C ASP A 107 -0.14 14.97 21.57
N GLU A 108 -1.36 14.45 21.75
CA GLU A 108 -2.06 13.67 20.73
C GLU A 108 -2.33 14.49 19.46
N LEU A 109 -2.76 15.74 19.60
CA LEU A 109 -2.95 16.65 18.47
C LEU A 109 -1.64 16.92 17.73
N LEU A 110 -0.56 17.23 18.45
CA LEU A 110 0.75 17.49 17.85
C LEU A 110 1.28 16.24 17.12
N ALA A 111 1.06 15.04 17.64
CA ALA A 111 1.41 13.79 16.95
C ALA A 111 0.64 13.62 15.61
N GLN A 112 -0.65 13.99 15.57
CA GLN A 112 -1.44 14.00 14.33
C GLN A 112 -0.91 15.04 13.33
N VAL A 113 -0.57 16.23 13.84
CA VAL A 113 0.04 17.31 13.04
C VAL A 113 1.38 16.87 12.47
N ASP A 114 2.24 16.25 13.27
CA ASP A 114 3.54 15.75 12.84
C ASP A 114 3.41 14.69 11.75
N ARG A 115 2.41 13.80 11.87
CA ARG A 115 2.10 12.83 10.83
C ARG A 115 1.66 13.52 9.54
N ALA A 116 0.74 14.48 9.59
CA ALA A 116 0.29 15.24 8.43
C ALA A 116 1.45 15.99 7.75
N VAL A 117 2.31 16.64 8.53
CA VAL A 117 3.52 17.32 8.04
C VAL A 117 4.48 16.35 7.39
N SER A 118 4.72 15.19 7.98
CA SER A 118 5.61 14.17 7.42
C SER A 118 5.10 13.62 6.08
N GLN A 119 3.77 13.59 5.89
CA GLN A 119 3.10 13.20 4.66
C GLN A 119 2.83 14.36 3.70
N TYR A 120 3.46 15.53 3.92
CA TYR A 120 3.32 16.74 3.09
C TYR A 120 1.90 17.33 3.07
N ASP A 121 1.01 16.92 3.97
CA ASP A 121 -0.34 17.47 4.10
C ASP A 121 -0.35 18.68 5.06
N TYR A 122 0.33 19.74 4.61
CA TYR A 122 0.49 20.96 5.39
C TYR A 122 -0.84 21.69 5.63
N ASP A 123 -1.79 21.56 4.70
CA ASP A 123 -3.11 22.19 4.83
C ASP A 123 -3.88 21.48 5.94
N ARG A 124 -3.87 20.15 5.97
CA ARG A 124 -4.46 19.37 7.07
C ARG A 124 -3.78 19.64 8.40
N ALA A 125 -2.46 19.77 8.41
CA ALA A 125 -1.71 20.14 9.62
C ALA A 125 -2.15 21.48 10.19
N VAL A 126 -2.33 22.50 9.34
CA VAL A 126 -2.84 23.83 9.74
C VAL A 126 -4.29 23.75 10.23
N GLU A 127 -5.16 22.99 9.56
CA GLU A 127 -6.55 22.77 10.00
C GLU A 127 -6.63 22.14 11.39
N LEU A 128 -5.79 21.12 11.65
CA LEU A 128 -5.72 20.49 12.97
C LEU A 128 -5.33 21.49 14.07
N LEU A 129 -4.32 22.33 13.82
CA LEU A 129 -3.86 23.36 14.74
C LEU A 129 -4.86 24.49 14.92
N ALA A 130 -5.68 24.79 13.91
CA ALA A 130 -6.74 25.82 14.00
C ALA A 130 -8.03 25.30 14.68
N GLY A 131 -8.19 23.99 14.77
CA GLY A 131 -9.40 23.33 15.29
C GLY A 131 -9.66 23.56 16.78
N ASN A 132 -10.87 23.21 17.25
CA ASN A 132 -11.31 23.43 18.63
C ASN A 132 -10.62 22.52 19.68
N GLY A 133 -9.80 21.57 19.24
CA GLY A 133 -9.02 20.68 20.11
C GLY A 133 -7.67 21.26 20.55
N ALA A 134 -7.22 22.33 19.90
CA ALA A 134 -5.93 22.96 20.19
C ALA A 134 -6.04 23.91 21.39
N ASP A 135 -5.13 23.80 22.33
CA ASP A 135 -4.90 24.83 23.34
C ASP A 135 -4.12 25.99 22.69
N LYS A 136 -4.83 27.01 22.24
CA LYS A 136 -4.25 28.15 21.53
C LYS A 136 -3.25 28.97 22.36
N GLU A 137 -3.20 28.74 23.67
CA GLU A 137 -2.24 29.37 24.58
C GLU A 137 -0.94 28.55 24.71
N ASP A 138 -0.94 27.28 24.22
CA ASP A 138 0.27 26.47 24.20
C ASP A 138 1.28 27.00 23.16
N PRO A 139 2.50 27.41 23.59
CA PRO A 139 3.49 28.01 22.70
C PRO A 139 3.93 27.07 21.57
N ARG A 140 3.84 25.74 21.76
CA ARG A 140 4.17 24.72 20.75
C ARG A 140 3.25 24.80 19.53
N ILE A 141 2.00 25.23 19.71
CA ILE A 141 1.05 25.41 18.59
C ILE A 141 1.52 26.56 17.68
N ALA A 142 1.88 27.69 18.25
CA ALA A 142 2.37 28.86 17.50
C ALA A 142 3.72 28.56 16.80
N GLU A 143 4.62 27.87 17.47
CA GLU A 143 5.90 27.42 16.89
C GLU A 143 5.66 26.49 15.71
N LYS A 144 4.84 25.45 15.86
CA LYS A 144 4.52 24.50 14.79
C LYS A 144 3.88 25.17 13.58
N LEU A 145 2.94 26.11 13.76
CA LEU A 145 2.36 26.90 12.68
C LEU A 145 3.43 27.72 11.93
N SER A 146 4.34 28.36 12.67
CA SER A 146 5.45 29.11 12.08
C SER A 146 6.37 28.23 11.23
N ASP A 147 6.69 27.03 11.72
CA ASP A 147 7.52 26.05 11.01
C ASP A 147 6.84 25.56 9.73
N ILE A 148 5.56 25.22 9.80
CA ILE A 148 4.78 24.82 8.62
C ILE A 148 4.77 25.91 7.57
N GLU A 149 4.50 27.16 7.95
CA GLU A 149 4.51 28.31 7.03
C GLU A 149 5.90 28.58 6.42
N ALA A 150 6.97 28.33 7.17
CA ALA A 150 8.33 28.42 6.66
C ALA A 150 8.60 27.34 5.61
N VAL A 151 8.21 26.10 5.88
CA VAL A 151 8.37 24.97 4.93
C VAL A 151 7.54 25.19 3.67
N LYS A 152 6.27 25.61 3.77
CA LYS A 152 5.39 25.87 2.62
C LYS A 152 6.01 26.85 1.60
N LYS A 153 6.82 27.80 2.04
CA LYS A 153 7.51 28.77 1.17
C LYS A 153 8.66 28.15 0.33
N THR A 154 9.14 26.97 0.72
CA THR A 154 10.27 26.30 0.05
C THR A 154 9.81 25.20 -0.90
N LEU A 155 8.52 24.86 -0.91
CA LEU A 155 7.99 23.76 -1.71
C LEU A 155 8.10 24.06 -3.20
N VAL A 156 8.32 22.98 -3.97
CA VAL A 156 8.45 23.01 -5.42
C VAL A 156 7.28 22.25 -6.04
N GLU A 157 6.60 22.87 -6.99
CA GLU A 157 5.53 22.23 -7.76
C GLU A 157 6.11 21.14 -8.66
N GLN A 158 5.51 19.96 -8.62
CA GLN A 158 5.89 18.84 -9.47
C GLN A 158 5.24 18.98 -10.85
N ASP A 159 6.01 18.76 -11.91
CA ASP A 159 5.47 18.67 -13.27
C ASP A 159 4.77 17.33 -13.47
N ILE A 160 3.44 17.32 -13.54
CA ILE A 160 2.65 16.08 -13.65
C ILE A 160 3.00 15.28 -14.90
N TYR A 161 3.44 15.93 -15.99
CA TYR A 161 3.83 15.28 -17.25
C TYR A 161 5.17 14.53 -17.14
N ARG A 162 5.86 14.65 -16.00
CA ARG A 162 7.11 13.96 -15.68
C ARG A 162 6.99 13.02 -14.48
N ILE A 163 5.77 12.72 -14.03
CA ILE A 163 5.52 11.76 -12.97
C ILE A 163 5.49 10.35 -13.57
N THR A 164 6.40 9.50 -13.10
CA THR A 164 6.45 8.10 -13.51
C THR A 164 5.36 7.29 -12.79
N HIS A 165 4.79 6.30 -13.48
CA HIS A 165 3.88 5.32 -12.89
C HIS A 165 4.51 3.93 -13.01
N ILE A 166 4.80 3.29 -11.89
CA ILE A 166 5.35 1.94 -11.85
C ILE A 166 4.27 0.93 -11.48
N PHE A 167 4.39 -0.30 -11.98
CA PHE A 167 3.41 -1.31 -11.63
C PHE A 167 4.02 -2.69 -11.39
N PHE A 168 3.28 -3.49 -10.64
CA PHE A 168 3.59 -4.85 -10.24
C PHE A 168 2.38 -5.75 -10.49
N HIS A 169 2.59 -7.07 -10.47
CA HIS A 169 1.55 -8.06 -10.26
C HIS A 169 1.66 -8.60 -8.81
N ILE A 170 0.88 -9.62 -8.47
CA ILE A 170 0.98 -10.31 -7.19
C ILE A 170 2.42 -10.74 -6.94
N LEU A 171 2.94 -10.48 -5.73
CA LEU A 171 4.33 -10.76 -5.39
C LEU A 171 4.57 -12.25 -5.11
N VAL A 172 5.80 -12.67 -5.37
CA VAL A 172 6.24 -14.05 -5.18
C VAL A 172 7.02 -14.17 -3.86
N GLU A 173 6.48 -14.94 -2.92
CA GLU A 173 7.17 -15.29 -1.67
C GLU A 173 8.12 -16.47 -1.85
N ASP A 174 7.69 -17.50 -2.59
CA ASP A 174 8.50 -18.71 -2.86
C ASP A 174 8.78 -18.90 -4.36
N PRO A 175 9.91 -18.37 -4.86
CA PRO A 175 10.32 -18.54 -6.26
C PRO A 175 10.46 -20.00 -6.70
N GLY A 176 10.81 -20.90 -5.78
CA GLY A 176 10.98 -22.33 -6.09
C GLY A 176 9.67 -23.02 -6.44
N ARG A 177 8.55 -22.53 -5.96
CA ARG A 177 7.19 -23.01 -6.26
C ARG A 177 6.54 -22.25 -7.42
N THR A 178 6.91 -21.00 -7.60
CA THR A 178 6.30 -20.13 -8.63
C THR A 178 6.98 -20.27 -9.98
N PHE A 179 8.32 -20.26 -10.02
CA PHE A 179 9.09 -20.21 -11.26
C PHE A 179 9.50 -21.61 -11.75
N LEU A 180 8.52 -22.50 -11.84
CA LEU A 180 8.73 -23.86 -12.34
C LEU A 180 9.09 -23.87 -13.83
N ASP A 181 9.78 -24.93 -14.29
CA ASP A 181 10.10 -25.13 -15.71
C ASP A 181 8.88 -25.61 -16.52
N THR A 182 7.80 -24.83 -16.45
CA THR A 182 6.56 -24.96 -17.20
C THR A 182 6.28 -23.67 -17.95
N ALA A 183 5.37 -23.70 -18.93
CA ALA A 183 4.96 -22.48 -19.62
C ALA A 183 4.40 -21.44 -18.65
N GLN A 184 3.59 -21.86 -17.67
CA GLN A 184 3.03 -21.00 -16.64
C GLN A 184 4.11 -20.43 -15.71
N GLY A 185 5.03 -21.28 -15.20
CA GLY A 185 6.11 -20.83 -14.32
C GLY A 185 7.08 -19.86 -15.02
N LYS A 186 7.37 -20.07 -16.30
CA LYS A 186 8.13 -19.12 -17.12
C LYS A 186 7.39 -17.80 -17.31
N GLY A 187 6.06 -17.86 -17.50
CA GLY A 187 5.21 -16.68 -17.55
C GLY A 187 5.26 -15.89 -16.25
N TYR A 188 5.12 -16.56 -15.11
CA TYR A 188 5.23 -15.92 -13.80
C TYR A 188 6.62 -15.31 -13.57
N ASN A 189 7.69 -16.02 -13.94
CA ASN A 189 9.05 -15.49 -13.87
C ASN A 189 9.24 -14.22 -14.72
N SER A 190 8.52 -14.10 -15.84
CA SER A 190 8.56 -12.91 -16.70
C SER A 190 7.85 -11.71 -16.08
N VAL A 191 6.63 -11.90 -15.55
CA VAL A 191 5.73 -10.76 -15.19
C VAL A 191 5.66 -10.45 -13.71
N MET A 192 6.10 -11.35 -12.82
CA MET A 192 5.99 -11.16 -11.37
C MET A 192 7.31 -10.70 -10.74
N THR A 193 7.19 -9.98 -9.64
CA THR A 193 8.30 -9.48 -8.79
C THR A 193 8.34 -10.32 -7.51
N THR A 194 9.52 -10.65 -6.99
CA THR A 194 9.62 -11.33 -5.69
C THR A 194 9.47 -10.36 -4.53
N VAL A 195 9.03 -10.84 -3.37
CA VAL A 195 8.92 -10.02 -2.15
C VAL A 195 10.24 -9.31 -1.82
N PRO A 196 11.43 -9.97 -1.84
CA PRO A 196 12.69 -9.26 -1.60
C PRO A 196 13.03 -8.21 -2.66
N GLU A 197 12.67 -8.44 -3.95
CA GLU A 197 12.86 -7.43 -5.00
C GLU A 197 11.99 -6.20 -4.72
N PHE A 198 10.72 -6.41 -4.37
CA PHE A 198 9.80 -5.31 -4.05
C PHE A 198 10.28 -4.48 -2.84
N GLU A 199 10.67 -5.13 -1.74
CA GLU A 199 11.23 -4.43 -0.57
C GLU A 199 12.50 -3.63 -0.92
N ALA A 200 13.38 -4.19 -1.76
CA ALA A 200 14.57 -3.49 -2.23
C ALA A 200 14.24 -2.30 -3.15
N ILE A 201 13.24 -2.43 -4.02
CA ILE A 201 12.75 -1.35 -4.89
C ILE A 201 12.21 -0.20 -4.03
N LEU A 202 11.31 -0.47 -3.05
CA LEU A 202 10.78 0.56 -2.16
C LEU A 202 11.91 1.31 -1.44
N THR A 203 12.84 0.56 -0.86
CA THR A 203 14.00 1.13 -0.13
C THR A 203 14.83 2.06 -1.00
N GLN A 204 15.14 1.64 -2.24
CA GLN A 204 15.99 2.44 -3.13
C GLN A 204 15.26 3.66 -3.69
N MET A 205 13.98 3.53 -4.02
CA MET A 205 13.17 4.67 -4.46
C MET A 205 13.04 5.71 -3.35
N TYR A 206 12.81 5.29 -2.11
CA TYR A 206 12.82 6.18 -0.95
C TYR A 206 14.15 6.93 -0.78
N GLN A 207 15.27 6.19 -0.83
CA GLN A 207 16.63 6.77 -0.74
C GLN A 207 16.94 7.77 -1.86
N ARG A 208 16.29 7.62 -3.02
CA ARG A 208 16.42 8.52 -4.18
C ARG A 208 15.42 9.68 -4.16
N GLY A 209 14.67 9.82 -3.08
CA GLY A 209 13.72 10.90 -2.85
C GLY A 209 12.39 10.77 -3.59
N TYR A 210 12.01 9.57 -4.02
CA TYR A 210 10.68 9.36 -4.58
C TYR A 210 9.60 9.40 -3.49
N VAL A 211 8.45 9.99 -3.82
CA VAL A 211 7.27 10.14 -2.95
C VAL A 211 6.05 9.62 -3.71
N LEU A 212 5.37 8.66 -3.11
CA LEU A 212 4.17 8.04 -3.67
C LEU A 212 2.98 9.00 -3.61
N VAL A 213 2.33 9.24 -4.74
CA VAL A 213 1.14 10.06 -4.89
C VAL A 213 0.00 9.24 -5.49
N GLY A 214 -1.25 9.60 -5.21
CA GLY A 214 -2.42 9.03 -5.87
C GLY A 214 -2.54 9.52 -7.32
N ILE A 215 -3.21 8.76 -8.19
CA ILE A 215 -3.45 9.23 -9.56
C ILE A 215 -4.39 10.44 -9.57
N HIS A 216 -5.33 10.51 -8.61
CA HIS A 216 -6.22 11.66 -8.41
C HIS A 216 -5.51 12.91 -7.86
N ASP A 217 -4.25 12.79 -7.39
CA ASP A 217 -3.43 13.94 -7.05
C ASP A 217 -2.84 14.63 -8.29
N LEU A 218 -2.78 13.94 -9.44
CA LEU A 218 -2.19 14.48 -10.66
C LEU A 218 -3.12 15.48 -11.35
N ALA A 219 -4.41 15.17 -11.42
CA ALA A 219 -5.38 16.00 -12.13
C ALA A 219 -6.79 15.74 -11.60
N GLU A 220 -7.70 16.66 -11.90
CA GLU A 220 -9.13 16.55 -11.60
C GLU A 220 -9.97 17.22 -12.69
N VAL A 221 -11.22 16.80 -12.84
CA VAL A 221 -12.17 17.50 -13.70
C VAL A 221 -12.67 18.76 -12.99
N SER A 222 -12.52 19.88 -13.64
CA SER A 222 -13.03 21.17 -13.15
C SER A 222 -13.61 22.00 -14.30
N GLU A 223 -14.61 22.84 -13.98
CA GLU A 223 -15.20 23.77 -14.92
C GLU A 223 -14.25 24.92 -15.24
N ASP A 224 -14.23 25.37 -16.48
CA ASP A 224 -13.58 26.59 -16.89
C ASP A 224 -14.51 27.79 -16.77
N GLU A 225 -14.01 28.98 -17.16
CA GLU A 225 -14.79 30.25 -17.15
C GLU A 225 -16.03 30.22 -18.05
N THR A 226 -16.11 29.25 -18.98
CA THR A 226 -17.24 29.05 -19.89
C THR A 226 -18.24 28.00 -19.38
N GLY A 227 -17.95 27.34 -18.26
CA GLY A 227 -18.73 26.23 -17.72
C GLY A 227 -18.42 24.87 -18.41
N MET A 228 -17.30 24.78 -19.14
CA MET A 228 -16.89 23.54 -19.79
C MET A 228 -16.01 22.73 -18.81
N GLU A 229 -16.40 21.49 -18.55
CA GLU A 229 -15.63 20.55 -17.76
C GLU A 229 -14.38 20.05 -18.51
N GLN A 230 -13.24 20.14 -17.86
CA GLN A 230 -11.96 19.66 -18.41
C GLN A 230 -11.09 19.05 -17.32
N MET A 231 -10.34 18.02 -17.68
CA MET A 231 -9.27 17.46 -16.83
C MET A 231 -8.12 18.47 -16.72
N ARG A 232 -7.85 18.95 -15.51
CA ARG A 232 -6.81 19.93 -15.23
C ARG A 232 -5.79 19.39 -14.25
N ALA A 233 -4.53 19.72 -14.49
CA ALA A 233 -3.45 19.40 -13.56
C ALA A 233 -3.70 20.00 -12.18
N LYS A 234 -3.50 19.18 -11.15
CA LYS A 234 -3.46 19.62 -9.75
C LYS A 234 -2.03 19.96 -9.36
N LYS A 235 -1.89 20.73 -8.29
CA LYS A 235 -0.58 21.10 -7.73
C LYS A 235 -0.13 20.10 -6.69
N ILE A 236 0.91 19.34 -7.01
CA ILE A 236 1.64 18.53 -6.06
C ILE A 236 2.85 19.33 -5.62
N LEU A 237 2.90 19.70 -4.33
CA LEU A 237 3.96 20.50 -3.75
C LEU A 237 4.84 19.64 -2.84
N LEU A 238 6.11 19.49 -3.19
CA LEU A 238 7.08 18.68 -2.43
C LEU A 238 8.34 19.51 -2.08
N PRO A 239 9.08 19.13 -1.04
CA PRO A 239 10.38 19.74 -0.76
C PRO A 239 11.35 19.60 -1.93
N PRO A 240 12.33 20.51 -2.10
CA PRO A 240 13.36 20.41 -3.13
C PRO A 240 14.07 19.05 -3.12
N GLY A 241 14.24 18.45 -4.31
CA GLY A 241 14.90 17.15 -4.48
C GLY A 241 13.99 15.93 -4.33
N LYS A 242 12.78 16.07 -3.84
CA LYS A 242 11.76 15.01 -3.86
C LYS A 242 11.12 14.90 -5.25
N LYS A 243 10.64 13.70 -5.61
CA LYS A 243 10.08 13.36 -6.93
C LYS A 243 8.80 12.55 -6.75
N ALA A 244 7.69 13.03 -7.29
CA ALA A 244 6.44 12.28 -7.25
C ALA A 244 6.47 11.05 -8.17
N PHE A 245 5.78 9.96 -7.77
CA PHE A 245 5.52 8.80 -8.60
C PHE A 245 4.19 8.15 -8.21
N VAL A 246 3.56 7.44 -9.16
CA VAL A 246 2.36 6.62 -8.94
C VAL A 246 2.73 5.15 -8.93
N MET A 247 2.02 4.33 -8.18
CA MET A 247 2.19 2.88 -8.10
C MET A 247 0.85 2.17 -8.33
N SER A 248 0.87 1.03 -9.05
CA SER A 248 -0.29 0.15 -9.15
C SER A 248 0.10 -1.32 -9.05
N GLN A 249 -0.88 -2.16 -8.72
CA GLN A 249 -0.75 -3.61 -8.73
C GLN A 249 -1.88 -4.20 -9.58
N ASP A 250 -1.51 -5.00 -10.59
CA ASP A 250 -2.43 -5.65 -11.50
C ASP A 250 -2.84 -7.03 -10.96
N ASP A 251 -4.04 -7.50 -11.35
CA ASP A 251 -4.55 -8.84 -11.05
C ASP A 251 -4.67 -9.15 -9.54
N VAL A 252 -5.06 -8.17 -8.71
CA VAL A 252 -5.19 -8.38 -7.25
C VAL A 252 -6.44 -9.21 -6.91
N ASN A 253 -6.62 -10.27 -7.69
CA ASN A 253 -7.72 -11.22 -7.59
C ASN A 253 -7.33 -12.49 -6.87
N TYR A 254 -6.03 -12.81 -6.81
CA TYR A 254 -5.52 -14.07 -6.26
C TYR A 254 -6.26 -15.27 -6.86
N TYR A 255 -6.08 -15.46 -8.16
CA TYR A 255 -6.80 -16.43 -8.96
C TYR A 255 -6.74 -17.85 -8.39
N GLU A 256 -7.85 -18.59 -8.50
CA GLU A 256 -7.96 -19.95 -7.96
C GLU A 256 -6.85 -20.88 -8.49
N TYR A 257 -6.48 -20.73 -9.78
CA TYR A 257 -5.41 -21.53 -10.38
C TYR A 257 -3.99 -21.21 -9.88
N MET A 258 -3.84 -20.14 -9.12
CA MET A 258 -2.58 -19.75 -8.47
C MET A 258 -2.46 -20.26 -7.03
N GLU A 259 -3.51 -20.87 -6.47
CA GLU A 259 -3.44 -21.39 -5.11
C GLU A 259 -2.31 -22.42 -4.97
N GLY A 260 -1.46 -22.23 -3.95
CA GLY A 260 -0.31 -23.09 -3.71
C GLY A 260 0.91 -22.84 -4.59
N SER A 261 0.88 -21.84 -5.48
CA SER A 261 1.99 -21.52 -6.39
C SER A 261 3.15 -20.73 -5.75
N GLY A 262 3.13 -20.46 -4.45
CA GLY A 262 4.18 -19.70 -3.77
C GLY A 262 3.90 -18.20 -3.65
N CYS A 263 2.67 -17.79 -3.93
CA CYS A 263 2.16 -16.42 -3.75
C CYS A 263 1.12 -16.38 -2.63
N ALA A 264 0.76 -15.18 -2.18
CA ALA A 264 -0.42 -14.97 -1.35
C ALA A 264 -1.68 -15.45 -2.07
N ARG A 265 -2.75 -15.76 -1.34
CA ARG A 265 -4.00 -16.24 -1.93
C ARG A 265 -5.22 -15.40 -1.60
N LYS A 266 -5.11 -14.43 -0.70
CA LYS A 266 -6.10 -13.37 -0.45
C LYS A 266 -5.58 -12.33 0.52
N ILE A 267 -6.24 -11.17 0.52
CA ILE A 267 -6.10 -10.14 1.55
C ILE A 267 -7.23 -10.31 2.57
N LEU A 268 -6.96 -10.02 3.83
CA LEU A 268 -7.94 -9.97 4.91
C LEU A 268 -7.53 -8.92 5.94
N LEU A 269 -8.45 -8.52 6.80
CA LEU A 269 -8.15 -7.66 7.94
C LEU A 269 -7.78 -8.51 9.15
N ASP A 270 -6.73 -8.11 9.86
CA ASP A 270 -6.37 -8.70 11.16
C ASP A 270 -7.32 -8.26 12.29
N ASP A 271 -7.05 -8.68 13.53
CA ASP A 271 -7.87 -8.31 14.68
C ASP A 271 -7.83 -6.81 15.02
N CYS A 272 -6.87 -6.07 14.47
CA CYS A 272 -6.74 -4.61 14.61
C CYS A 272 -7.32 -3.84 13.42
N GLY A 273 -7.86 -4.55 12.40
CA GLY A 273 -8.39 -3.95 11.17
C GLY A 273 -7.31 -3.60 10.14
N LYS A 274 -6.05 -4.04 10.32
CA LYS A 274 -4.97 -3.81 9.35
C LYS A 274 -5.02 -4.87 8.24
N PRO A 275 -4.76 -4.49 6.97
CA PRO A 275 -4.66 -5.44 5.87
C PRO A 275 -3.48 -6.40 6.05
N VAL A 276 -3.72 -7.68 5.86
CA VAL A 276 -2.72 -8.76 5.87
C VAL A 276 -3.06 -9.78 4.79
N CYS A 277 -2.09 -10.62 4.41
CA CYS A 277 -2.31 -11.67 3.42
C CYS A 277 -2.40 -13.05 4.05
N GLU A 278 -3.21 -13.93 3.44
CA GLU A 278 -3.18 -15.36 3.69
C GLU A 278 -2.25 -16.03 2.68
N TYR A 279 -1.29 -16.81 3.18
CA TYR A 279 -0.33 -17.57 2.39
C TYR A 279 -0.38 -19.05 2.80
N MET A 280 -0.29 -19.95 1.82
CA MET A 280 -0.23 -21.39 2.08
C MET A 280 1.13 -21.94 1.65
N ASP A 281 1.87 -22.52 2.59
CA ASP A 281 3.16 -23.10 2.27
C ASP A 281 3.04 -24.52 1.67
N GLN A 282 4.20 -25.17 1.43
CA GLN A 282 4.26 -26.43 0.69
C GLN A 282 3.59 -27.59 1.42
N ASP A 283 3.52 -27.60 2.75
CA ASP A 283 2.88 -28.65 3.55
C ASP A 283 1.39 -28.39 3.80
N GLY A 284 0.84 -27.30 3.20
CA GLY A 284 -0.56 -26.90 3.35
C GLY A 284 -0.81 -26.08 4.64
N THR A 285 0.22 -25.69 5.38
CA THR A 285 0.08 -24.78 6.52
C THR A 285 -0.28 -23.39 6.02
N VAL A 286 -1.29 -22.79 6.65
CA VAL A 286 -1.77 -21.45 6.31
C VAL A 286 -1.17 -20.43 7.28
N TRP A 287 -0.52 -19.42 6.71
CA TRP A 287 0.11 -18.32 7.39
C TRP A 287 -0.62 -17.01 7.11
N ILE A 288 -0.67 -16.12 8.09
CA ILE A 288 -1.20 -14.76 7.94
C ILE A 288 -0.06 -13.79 8.19
N GLY A 289 0.14 -12.84 7.26
CA GLY A 289 1.23 -11.88 7.36
C GLY A 289 1.45 -11.06 6.10
N GLU A 290 2.67 -10.54 5.95
CA GLU A 290 3.08 -9.63 4.88
C GLU A 290 3.60 -10.44 3.68
N TYR A 291 2.71 -10.95 2.83
CA TYR A 291 3.07 -11.82 1.72
C TYR A 291 2.79 -11.22 0.34
N ASP A 292 2.31 -9.95 0.29
CA ASP A 292 2.08 -9.23 -0.96
C ASP A 292 2.22 -7.72 -0.75
N LEU A 293 2.05 -6.94 -1.82
CA LEU A 293 2.28 -5.50 -1.90
C LEU A 293 1.58 -4.74 -0.78
N VAL A 294 0.28 -4.99 -0.53
CA VAL A 294 -0.53 -4.19 0.40
C VAL A 294 0.08 -4.17 1.81
N PRO A 295 0.23 -5.28 2.55
CA PRO A 295 0.76 -5.20 3.92
C PRO A 295 2.24 -4.79 3.99
N ILE A 296 3.02 -5.06 2.93
CA ILE A 296 4.43 -4.64 2.87
C ILE A 296 4.53 -3.11 2.68
N LEU A 297 3.70 -2.54 1.81
CA LEU A 297 3.66 -1.10 1.58
C LEU A 297 3.12 -0.37 2.82
N ASP A 298 2.11 -0.92 3.50
CA ASP A 298 1.56 -0.36 4.74
C ASP A 298 2.65 -0.22 5.80
N ARG A 299 3.38 -1.31 6.05
CA ARG A 299 4.52 -1.29 6.98
C ARG A 299 5.58 -0.27 6.54
N PHE A 300 5.91 -0.23 5.24
CA PHE A 300 6.93 0.67 4.73
C PHE A 300 6.54 2.15 4.93
N VAL A 301 5.28 2.51 4.66
CA VAL A 301 4.75 3.86 4.88
C VAL A 301 4.61 4.18 6.38
N GLU A 302 4.31 3.20 7.23
CA GLU A 302 4.30 3.38 8.68
C GLU A 302 5.72 3.69 9.23
N GLU A 303 6.74 3.00 8.70
CA GLU A 303 8.16 3.23 9.03
C GLU A 303 8.72 4.51 8.38
N HIS A 304 8.20 4.93 7.22
CA HIS A 304 8.64 6.06 6.42
C HIS A 304 7.44 6.91 5.95
N PRO A 305 6.79 7.67 6.83
CA PRO A 305 5.58 8.44 6.47
C PRO A 305 5.84 9.44 5.32
N ASP A 306 7.07 9.95 5.20
CA ASP A 306 7.50 10.86 4.13
C ASP A 306 7.74 10.17 2.77
N PHE A 307 7.46 8.87 2.67
CA PHE A 307 7.37 8.16 1.39
C PHE A 307 6.01 8.35 0.70
N SER A 308 4.99 8.78 1.43
CA SER A 308 3.61 8.89 0.95
C SER A 308 3.10 10.34 1.04
N TYR A 309 2.58 10.86 -0.05
CA TYR A 309 1.94 12.17 -0.12
C TYR A 309 0.50 12.06 0.37
N ARG A 310 0.17 12.74 1.47
CA ARG A 310 -1.20 12.77 2.05
C ARG A 310 -1.77 11.37 2.36
N GLY A 311 -0.91 10.40 2.62
CA GLY A 311 -1.32 9.02 2.87
C GLY A 311 -1.62 8.19 1.63
N ALA A 312 -1.38 8.71 0.42
CA ALA A 312 -1.60 7.98 -0.84
C ALA A 312 -0.82 6.66 -0.88
N LYS A 313 -1.46 5.63 -1.40
CA LYS A 313 -0.88 4.30 -1.62
C LYS A 313 -1.08 3.84 -3.07
N ALA A 314 -1.02 2.53 -3.32
CA ALA A 314 -1.10 2.00 -4.67
C ALA A 314 -2.54 1.92 -5.20
N ILE A 315 -2.68 1.87 -6.53
CA ILE A 315 -3.91 1.51 -7.22
C ILE A 315 -3.98 -0.02 -7.31
N LEU A 316 -5.07 -0.61 -6.85
CA LEU A 316 -5.34 -2.05 -6.94
C LEU A 316 -6.27 -2.31 -8.13
N ALA A 317 -5.73 -2.94 -9.18
CA ALA A 317 -6.47 -3.24 -10.40
C ALA A 317 -7.09 -4.63 -10.34
N LEU A 318 -8.40 -4.70 -10.52
CA LEU A 318 -9.21 -5.88 -10.29
C LEU A 318 -9.89 -6.33 -11.58
N THR A 319 -9.72 -7.61 -11.92
CA THR A 319 -10.58 -8.32 -12.85
C THR A 319 -11.82 -8.89 -12.12
N GLY A 320 -12.75 -9.52 -12.83
CA GLY A 320 -13.98 -10.05 -12.21
C GLY A 320 -14.09 -11.57 -12.21
N TYR A 321 -13.53 -12.25 -13.22
CA TYR A 321 -13.87 -13.63 -13.57
C TYR A 321 -13.54 -14.71 -12.50
N ASN A 322 -12.67 -14.40 -11.54
CA ASN A 322 -12.38 -15.29 -10.41
C ASN A 322 -12.78 -14.67 -9.06
N GLY A 323 -13.58 -13.59 -9.09
CA GLY A 323 -13.86 -12.77 -7.91
C GLY A 323 -12.70 -11.80 -7.62
N VAL A 324 -12.68 -11.19 -6.45
CA VAL A 324 -11.75 -10.11 -6.10
C VAL A 324 -11.06 -10.37 -4.76
N LEU A 325 -9.82 -9.91 -4.61
CA LEU A 325 -9.02 -9.97 -3.38
C LEU A 325 -8.89 -11.39 -2.77
N GLY A 326 -9.06 -12.43 -3.61
CA GLY A 326 -9.01 -13.84 -3.19
C GLY A 326 -10.35 -14.42 -2.71
N TYR A 327 -11.45 -13.68 -2.82
CA TYR A 327 -12.81 -14.10 -2.53
C TYR A 327 -13.55 -14.41 -3.83
N ARG A 328 -14.22 -15.57 -3.89
CA ARG A 328 -14.93 -16.04 -5.09
C ARG A 328 -16.30 -15.39 -5.17
N THR A 329 -16.32 -14.08 -5.49
CA THR A 329 -17.50 -13.20 -5.46
C THR A 329 -18.26 -13.12 -6.78
N ASP A 330 -17.67 -13.63 -7.90
CA ASP A 330 -18.29 -13.60 -9.22
C ASP A 330 -19.50 -14.54 -9.31
N GLU A 331 -20.48 -14.13 -10.09
CA GLU A 331 -21.74 -14.89 -10.28
C GLU A 331 -21.53 -16.29 -10.86
N THR A 332 -20.38 -16.58 -11.48
CA THR A 332 -20.03 -17.93 -11.97
C THR A 332 -19.82 -18.95 -10.86
N TYR A 333 -19.60 -18.50 -9.62
CA TYR A 333 -19.48 -19.36 -8.44
C TYR A 333 -20.81 -19.55 -7.67
N ASP A 334 -21.91 -18.88 -8.10
CA ASP A 334 -23.21 -18.94 -7.44
C ASP A 334 -24.13 -19.93 -8.16
N PRO A 335 -24.45 -21.11 -7.54
CA PRO A 335 -25.36 -22.08 -8.15
C PRO A 335 -26.78 -21.56 -8.40
N ALA A 336 -27.18 -20.43 -7.77
CA ALA A 336 -28.49 -19.81 -8.01
C ALA A 336 -28.45 -18.82 -9.19
N SER A 337 -27.26 -18.45 -9.69
CA SER A 337 -27.11 -17.55 -10.81
C SER A 337 -27.40 -18.26 -12.15
N PRO A 338 -28.06 -17.60 -13.11
CA PRO A 338 -28.17 -18.13 -14.48
C PRO A 338 -26.81 -18.23 -15.20
N ASN A 339 -25.80 -17.54 -14.68
CA ASN A 339 -24.44 -17.53 -15.21
C ASN A 339 -23.47 -18.47 -14.44
N TYR A 340 -24.02 -19.32 -13.58
CA TYR A 340 -23.23 -20.33 -12.84
C TYR A 340 -22.44 -21.22 -13.80
N ASN A 341 -21.16 -21.41 -13.52
CA ASN A 341 -20.30 -22.33 -14.24
C ASN A 341 -20.15 -23.64 -13.44
N PRO A 342 -20.73 -24.78 -13.90
CA PRO A 342 -20.66 -26.03 -13.18
C PRO A 342 -19.25 -26.63 -13.07
N ASP A 343 -18.28 -26.15 -13.89
CA ASP A 343 -16.88 -26.56 -13.80
C ASP A 343 -16.13 -25.84 -12.66
N MET A 344 -16.73 -24.81 -12.09
CA MET A 344 -16.20 -24.08 -10.94
C MET A 344 -16.70 -24.71 -9.62
N LYS A 345 -15.85 -24.66 -8.60
CA LYS A 345 -16.26 -25.05 -7.26
C LYS A 345 -17.26 -24.01 -6.72
N PRO A 346 -18.51 -24.42 -6.38
CA PRO A 346 -19.51 -23.46 -5.95
C PRO A 346 -19.13 -22.78 -4.64
N ASN A 347 -19.47 -21.48 -4.52
CA ASN A 347 -19.31 -20.73 -3.28
C ASN A 347 -20.65 -20.58 -2.55
N PRO A 348 -20.97 -21.44 -1.57
CA PRO A 348 -22.24 -21.38 -0.84
C PRO A 348 -22.36 -20.15 0.10
N ASN A 349 -21.27 -19.40 0.29
CA ASN A 349 -21.21 -18.23 1.16
C ASN A 349 -20.95 -16.94 0.34
N ILE A 350 -21.33 -16.92 -0.94
CA ILE A 350 -20.97 -15.84 -1.86
C ILE A 350 -21.42 -14.46 -1.35
N GLU A 351 -22.63 -14.36 -0.75
CA GLU A 351 -23.13 -13.09 -0.21
C GLU A 351 -22.39 -12.66 1.07
N GLU A 352 -21.94 -13.62 1.89
CA GLU A 352 -21.09 -13.33 3.05
C GLU A 352 -19.71 -12.83 2.59
N ASP A 353 -19.15 -13.43 1.56
CA ASP A 353 -17.87 -13.02 0.97
C ASP A 353 -17.99 -11.64 0.29
N ARG A 354 -19.07 -11.38 -0.45
CA ARG A 354 -19.35 -10.05 -1.03
C ARG A 354 -19.49 -8.96 0.05
N ALA A 355 -20.19 -9.26 1.15
CA ALA A 355 -20.31 -8.34 2.27
C ALA A 355 -18.97 -8.04 2.93
N TYR A 356 -18.16 -9.08 3.13
CA TYR A 356 -16.82 -8.91 3.70
C TYR A 356 -15.85 -8.15 2.77
N VAL A 357 -15.93 -8.41 1.47
CA VAL A 357 -15.10 -7.68 0.48
C VAL A 357 -15.44 -6.19 0.51
N ARG A 358 -16.71 -5.79 0.64
CA ARG A 358 -17.07 -4.36 0.80
C ARG A 358 -16.45 -3.74 2.05
N GLU A 359 -16.43 -4.46 3.18
CA GLU A 359 -15.77 -4.01 4.41
C GLU A 359 -14.25 -3.86 4.19
N LEU A 360 -13.63 -4.85 3.55
CA LEU A 360 -12.20 -4.87 3.26
C LEU A 360 -11.79 -3.74 2.29
N THR A 361 -12.55 -3.53 1.21
CA THR A 361 -12.23 -2.48 0.23
C THR A 361 -12.45 -1.09 0.79
N GLN A 362 -13.44 -0.91 1.66
CA GLN A 362 -13.63 0.34 2.39
C GLN A 362 -12.43 0.63 3.31
N ALA A 363 -11.95 -0.35 4.07
CA ALA A 363 -10.77 -0.20 4.92
C ALA A 363 -9.51 0.12 4.11
N LEU A 364 -9.32 -0.54 2.95
CA LEU A 364 -8.21 -0.24 2.04
C LEU A 364 -8.30 1.19 1.48
N LYS A 365 -9.50 1.66 1.12
CA LYS A 365 -9.70 3.05 0.66
C LYS A 365 -9.37 4.07 1.75
N GLU A 366 -9.82 3.82 2.98
CA GLU A 366 -9.53 4.68 4.13
C GLU A 366 -8.03 4.71 4.47
N ASP A 367 -7.31 3.62 4.16
CA ASP A 367 -5.86 3.51 4.32
C ASP A 367 -5.06 4.09 3.14
N GLY A 368 -5.73 4.64 2.11
CA GLY A 368 -5.11 5.40 1.01
C GLY A 368 -4.94 4.65 -0.30
N TYR A 369 -5.48 3.43 -0.44
CA TYR A 369 -5.49 2.69 -1.71
C TYR A 369 -6.58 3.21 -2.65
N GLU A 370 -6.31 3.15 -3.95
CA GLU A 370 -7.26 3.42 -5.02
C GLU A 370 -7.62 2.13 -5.74
N PHE A 371 -8.78 2.07 -6.39
CA PHE A 371 -9.22 0.89 -7.11
C PHE A 371 -9.40 1.19 -8.59
N ALA A 372 -9.06 0.20 -9.43
CA ALA A 372 -9.19 0.31 -10.88
C ALA A 372 -9.89 -0.92 -11.46
N SER A 373 -10.61 -0.70 -12.57
CA SER A 373 -11.01 -1.79 -13.44
C SER A 373 -9.81 -2.34 -14.21
N HIS A 374 -9.68 -3.68 -14.23
CA HIS A 374 -8.76 -4.39 -15.11
C HIS A 374 -9.53 -5.28 -16.09
N SER A 375 -10.68 -4.80 -16.57
CA SER A 375 -11.74 -5.50 -17.30
C SER A 375 -12.33 -6.68 -16.50
N TRP A 376 -13.48 -7.23 -16.89
CA TRP A 376 -14.02 -8.41 -16.21
C TRP A 376 -13.19 -9.67 -16.52
N GLY A 377 -12.90 -9.92 -17.78
CA GLY A 377 -12.29 -11.15 -18.27
C GLY A 377 -10.82 -11.01 -18.69
N HIS A 378 -10.10 -9.98 -18.21
CA HIS A 378 -8.72 -9.68 -18.61
C HIS A 378 -8.57 -9.60 -20.15
N ARG A 379 -9.43 -8.77 -20.79
CA ARG A 379 -9.54 -8.69 -22.25
C ARG A 379 -8.64 -7.60 -22.82
N ASP A 380 -8.08 -7.87 -24.01
CA ASP A 380 -7.28 -6.93 -24.78
C ASP A 380 -8.19 -5.91 -25.47
N TYR A 381 -8.54 -4.81 -24.76
CA TYR A 381 -9.49 -3.80 -25.23
C TYR A 381 -9.01 -3.05 -26.48
N GLY A 382 -7.71 -2.96 -26.69
CA GLY A 382 -7.17 -2.38 -27.93
C GLY A 382 -7.52 -3.21 -29.17
N LYS A 383 -7.66 -4.55 -29.02
CA LYS A 383 -7.83 -5.47 -30.16
C LYS A 383 -9.24 -6.03 -30.35
N ILE A 384 -10.01 -6.26 -29.25
CA ILE A 384 -11.34 -6.84 -29.38
C ILE A 384 -12.34 -5.84 -29.95
N GLU A 385 -13.42 -6.36 -30.55
CA GLU A 385 -14.50 -5.54 -31.10
C GLU A 385 -15.25 -4.78 -29.97
N LEU A 386 -15.85 -3.62 -30.33
CA LEU A 386 -16.57 -2.74 -29.41
C LEU A 386 -17.63 -3.48 -28.58
N GLU A 387 -18.46 -4.31 -29.21
CA GLU A 387 -19.54 -5.03 -28.52
C GLU A 387 -19.01 -6.07 -27.51
N HIS A 388 -17.85 -6.69 -27.79
CA HIS A 388 -17.20 -7.59 -26.85
C HIS A 388 -16.61 -6.81 -25.67
N MET A 389 -16.05 -5.61 -25.92
CA MET A 389 -15.55 -4.74 -24.85
C MET A 389 -16.71 -4.27 -23.96
N LYS A 390 -17.82 -3.82 -24.55
CA LYS A 390 -19.01 -3.42 -23.79
C LYS A 390 -19.51 -4.54 -22.90
N ALA A 391 -19.72 -5.74 -23.45
CA ALA A 391 -20.19 -6.88 -22.68
C ALA A 391 -19.26 -7.26 -21.52
N ASP A 392 -17.95 -7.08 -21.68
CA ASP A 392 -16.96 -7.39 -20.66
C ASP A 392 -16.96 -6.31 -19.56
N ILE A 393 -16.94 -5.03 -19.92
CA ILE A 393 -16.92 -3.96 -18.92
C ILE A 393 -18.27 -3.83 -18.19
N ASP A 394 -19.40 -4.03 -18.86
CA ASP A 394 -20.72 -4.05 -18.22
C ASP A 394 -20.82 -5.16 -17.17
N ARG A 395 -20.15 -6.28 -17.42
CA ARG A 395 -20.07 -7.36 -16.45
C ARG A 395 -19.19 -7.00 -15.26
N TRP A 396 -18.11 -6.26 -15.47
CA TRP A 396 -17.28 -5.71 -14.39
C TRP A 396 -18.09 -4.72 -13.55
N GLU A 397 -18.80 -3.78 -14.19
CA GLU A 397 -19.67 -2.82 -13.50
C GLU A 397 -20.77 -3.51 -12.67
N LYS A 398 -21.29 -4.62 -13.14
CA LYS A 398 -22.33 -5.40 -12.43
C LYS A 398 -21.77 -6.18 -11.25
N ASN A 399 -20.60 -6.82 -11.38
CA ASN A 399 -20.13 -7.84 -10.44
C ASN A 399 -18.96 -7.37 -9.55
N VAL A 400 -18.20 -6.36 -9.97
CA VAL A 400 -17.03 -5.85 -9.24
C VAL A 400 -17.27 -4.48 -8.65
N ALA A 401 -17.71 -3.50 -9.45
CA ALA A 401 -17.90 -2.12 -8.98
C ALA A 401 -18.76 -2.01 -7.70
N PRO A 402 -19.85 -2.81 -7.50
CA PRO A 402 -20.65 -2.74 -6.27
C PRO A 402 -19.94 -3.26 -5.01
N LEU A 403 -18.76 -3.86 -5.16
CA LEU A 403 -17.92 -4.34 -4.06
C LEU A 403 -16.86 -3.31 -3.65
N LEU A 404 -16.73 -2.23 -4.39
CA LEU A 404 -15.69 -1.22 -4.23
C LEU A 404 -16.29 0.11 -3.73
N PRO A 405 -15.56 0.91 -2.97
CA PRO A 405 -15.98 2.26 -2.62
C PRO A 405 -15.95 3.17 -3.86
N ALA A 406 -17.00 3.95 -4.06
CA ALA A 406 -17.12 4.89 -5.17
C ALA A 406 -16.25 6.15 -4.97
N PRO A 407 -15.86 6.82 -6.08
CA PRO A 407 -16.00 6.39 -7.46
C PRO A 407 -14.93 5.36 -7.87
N CYS A 408 -15.24 4.50 -8.87
CA CYS A 408 -14.28 3.65 -9.56
C CYS A 408 -14.12 4.15 -11.00
N ASP A 409 -13.27 5.12 -11.19
CA ASP A 409 -13.12 5.88 -12.44
C ASP A 409 -11.74 5.67 -13.12
N ILE A 410 -10.97 4.68 -12.62
CA ILE A 410 -9.66 4.32 -13.15
C ILE A 410 -9.78 3.05 -14.00
N MET A 411 -9.33 3.11 -15.25
CA MET A 411 -9.18 1.97 -16.15
C MET A 411 -7.70 1.64 -16.30
N ILE A 412 -7.28 0.47 -15.87
CA ILE A 412 -5.97 -0.11 -16.16
C ILE A 412 -6.15 -1.17 -17.24
N TYR A 413 -5.61 -0.91 -18.44
CA TYR A 413 -5.81 -1.80 -19.58
C TYR A 413 -5.00 -3.10 -19.43
N PRO A 414 -5.65 -4.30 -19.52
CA PRO A 414 -4.94 -5.55 -19.62
C PRO A 414 -3.94 -5.54 -20.78
N PHE A 415 -2.79 -6.16 -20.58
CA PHE A 415 -1.68 -6.17 -21.54
C PHE A 415 -1.13 -4.78 -21.88
N GLY A 416 -1.56 -3.73 -21.17
CA GLY A 416 -1.28 -2.33 -21.53
C GLY A 416 -1.91 -1.88 -22.85
N SER A 417 -2.87 -2.63 -23.38
CA SER A 417 -3.45 -2.46 -24.70
C SER A 417 -4.58 -1.44 -24.68
N ASP A 418 -4.20 -0.19 -24.91
CA ASP A 418 -5.04 1.00 -24.89
C ASP A 418 -6.01 1.06 -26.09
N VAL A 419 -7.23 1.54 -25.86
CA VAL A 419 -8.28 1.68 -26.88
C VAL A 419 -7.98 2.75 -27.93
N GLY A 420 -7.08 3.70 -27.65
CA GLY A 420 -6.59 4.73 -28.56
C GLY A 420 -5.28 4.38 -29.21
N ASP A 421 -4.63 3.28 -28.80
CA ASP A 421 -3.23 3.01 -29.11
C ASP A 421 -2.39 4.24 -28.71
N TRP A 422 -1.60 4.81 -29.58
CA TRP A 422 -0.83 6.05 -29.34
C TRP A 422 -1.54 7.31 -29.85
N ARG A 423 -2.78 7.20 -30.31
CA ARG A 423 -3.57 8.32 -30.80
C ARG A 423 -4.27 9.01 -29.64
N PRO A 424 -4.46 10.34 -29.70
CA PRO A 424 -5.27 11.05 -28.72
C PRO A 424 -6.69 10.48 -28.64
N TYR A 425 -7.31 10.53 -27.47
CA TYR A 425 -8.73 10.21 -27.34
C TYR A 425 -9.58 11.33 -27.96
N THR A 426 -10.50 10.92 -28.81
CA THR A 426 -11.42 11.83 -29.49
C THR A 426 -12.85 11.29 -29.41
N GLU A 427 -13.81 12.14 -29.69
CA GLU A 427 -15.23 11.77 -29.80
C GLU A 427 -15.51 10.69 -30.86
N GLU A 428 -14.60 10.48 -31.80
CA GLU A 428 -14.71 9.44 -32.84
C GLU A 428 -14.28 8.06 -32.32
N ASN A 429 -13.60 7.99 -31.16
CA ASN A 429 -13.22 6.71 -30.54
C ASN A 429 -14.40 6.14 -29.74
N GLU A 430 -15.18 5.28 -30.36
CA GLU A 430 -16.39 4.69 -29.75
C GLU A 430 -16.08 3.88 -28.47
N LYS A 431 -14.92 3.23 -28.38
CA LYS A 431 -14.51 2.50 -27.17
C LYS A 431 -14.24 3.45 -26.01
N TYR A 432 -13.48 4.52 -26.26
CA TYR A 432 -13.23 5.56 -25.25
C TYR A 432 -14.54 6.19 -24.79
N ARG A 433 -15.40 6.61 -25.71
CA ARG A 433 -16.70 7.21 -25.36
C ARG A 433 -17.56 6.30 -24.50
N TYR A 434 -17.55 5.00 -24.79
CA TYR A 434 -18.30 4.06 -23.97
C TYR A 434 -17.75 3.99 -22.55
N LEU A 435 -16.43 3.86 -22.39
CA LEU A 435 -15.79 3.87 -21.06
C LEU A 435 -16.06 5.20 -20.33
N GLN A 436 -15.97 6.33 -21.02
CA GLN A 436 -16.29 7.64 -20.45
C GLN A 436 -17.75 7.71 -19.98
N SER A 437 -18.70 7.15 -20.75
CA SER A 437 -20.12 7.10 -20.37
C SER A 437 -20.40 6.28 -19.10
N LEU A 438 -19.50 5.39 -18.72
CA LEU A 438 -19.53 4.64 -17.47
C LEU A 438 -18.81 5.37 -16.31
N GLY A 439 -18.20 6.53 -16.57
CA GLY A 439 -17.53 7.34 -15.56
C GLY A 439 -16.02 7.18 -15.50
N PHE A 440 -15.40 6.39 -16.37
CA PHE A 440 -13.94 6.28 -16.40
C PHE A 440 -13.29 7.56 -16.92
N MET A 441 -12.35 8.10 -16.15
CA MET A 441 -11.63 9.34 -16.44
C MET A 441 -10.10 9.19 -16.39
N TYR A 442 -9.59 8.18 -15.70
CA TYR A 442 -8.15 7.91 -15.58
C TYR A 442 -7.82 6.61 -16.31
N PHE A 443 -6.93 6.68 -17.31
CA PHE A 443 -6.62 5.55 -18.18
C PHE A 443 -5.13 5.24 -18.16
N CYS A 444 -4.78 3.98 -17.86
CA CYS A 444 -3.41 3.55 -17.71
C CYS A 444 -3.08 2.42 -18.69
N ASN A 445 -2.10 2.67 -19.55
CA ASN A 445 -1.52 1.69 -20.47
C ASN A 445 -0.10 1.28 -20.05
N VAL A 446 0.65 0.59 -20.90
CA VAL A 446 2.06 0.24 -20.67
C VAL A 446 2.89 0.60 -21.90
N ASP A 447 3.95 1.39 -21.70
CA ASP A 447 4.92 1.69 -22.77
C ASP A 447 6.39 1.61 -22.34
N SER A 448 6.63 1.39 -21.04
CA SER A 448 7.97 1.30 -20.45
C SER A 448 8.87 2.55 -20.63
N ARG A 449 8.29 3.71 -20.96
CA ARG A 449 9.01 5.00 -20.93
C ARG A 449 9.15 5.48 -19.48
N PRO A 450 10.14 6.32 -19.19
CA PRO A 450 10.30 6.90 -17.86
C PRO A 450 9.04 7.62 -17.37
N TYR A 451 8.38 8.35 -18.23
CA TYR A 451 7.11 9.01 -17.99
C TYR A 451 6.41 9.36 -19.30
N TRP A 452 5.09 9.29 -19.28
CA TRP A 452 4.20 9.79 -20.32
C TRP A 452 2.83 10.02 -19.70
N VAL A 453 2.36 11.25 -19.76
CA VAL A 453 1.05 11.67 -19.26
C VAL A 453 0.41 12.56 -20.31
N GLU A 454 -0.88 12.34 -20.54
CA GLU A 454 -1.71 13.18 -21.41
C GLU A 454 -2.97 13.58 -20.65
N THR A 455 -3.32 14.85 -20.70
CA THR A 455 -4.62 15.36 -20.24
C THR A 455 -5.38 15.95 -21.42
N GLY A 456 -6.67 15.69 -21.49
CA GLY A 456 -7.49 16.26 -22.55
C GLY A 456 -8.98 16.01 -22.28
N GLY A 457 -9.86 16.95 -22.69
CA GLY A 457 -11.27 16.81 -22.38
C GLY A 457 -11.50 16.49 -20.90
N GLN A 458 -12.18 15.37 -20.61
CA GLN A 458 -12.41 14.88 -19.24
C GLN A 458 -11.57 13.64 -18.92
N PHE A 459 -10.34 13.50 -19.43
CA PHE A 459 -9.49 12.36 -19.16
C PHE A 459 -8.05 12.72 -18.80
N LEU A 460 -7.44 11.87 -17.99
CA LEU A 460 -6.00 11.71 -17.85
C LEU A 460 -5.61 10.32 -18.38
N ARG A 461 -4.57 10.26 -19.24
CA ARG A 461 -3.91 9.00 -19.64
C ARG A 461 -2.50 8.99 -19.11
N GLN A 462 -2.07 7.86 -18.57
CA GLN A 462 -0.71 7.69 -18.08
C GLN A 462 -0.14 6.33 -18.49
N ALA A 463 1.05 6.35 -19.10
CA ALA A 463 1.78 5.13 -19.38
C ALA A 463 2.53 4.64 -18.14
N ARG A 464 2.53 3.31 -17.96
CA ARG A 464 3.14 2.65 -16.81
C ARG A 464 4.41 1.92 -17.20
N ARG A 465 5.32 1.80 -16.24
CA ARG A 465 6.61 1.07 -16.35
C ARG A 465 6.53 -0.20 -15.52
N ASN A 466 6.76 -1.33 -16.14
CA ASN A 466 6.86 -2.60 -15.44
C ASN A 466 8.20 -2.72 -14.68
N LEU A 467 8.11 -3.15 -13.42
CA LEU A 467 9.23 -3.56 -12.57
C LEU A 467 9.09 -5.06 -12.26
N ASP A 468 9.08 -5.87 -13.32
CA ASP A 468 8.87 -7.32 -13.31
C ASP A 468 10.17 -8.09 -13.59
N GLY A 469 10.09 -9.41 -13.51
CA GLY A 469 11.26 -10.25 -13.70
C GLY A 469 11.93 -10.09 -15.06
N TYR A 470 11.16 -9.89 -16.15
CA TYR A 470 11.73 -9.63 -17.47
C TYR A 470 12.47 -8.29 -17.54
N ARG A 471 11.87 -7.24 -17.03
CA ARG A 471 12.48 -5.91 -17.04
C ARG A 471 13.73 -5.85 -16.17
N LEU A 472 13.66 -6.43 -14.98
CA LEU A 472 14.80 -6.56 -14.08
C LEU A 472 15.95 -7.34 -14.75
N TRP A 473 15.64 -8.46 -15.45
CA TRP A 473 16.62 -9.26 -16.18
C TRP A 473 17.25 -8.48 -17.34
N MET A 474 16.44 -7.73 -18.10
CA MET A 474 16.97 -6.93 -19.22
C MET A 474 18.01 -5.91 -18.76
N ASP A 475 17.81 -5.31 -17.59
CA ASP A 475 18.78 -4.39 -17.03
C ASP A 475 19.98 -5.11 -16.38
N TYR A 476 19.73 -6.22 -15.62
CA TYR A 476 20.74 -6.99 -14.91
C TYR A 476 21.63 -7.82 -15.83
N GLY A 477 21.02 -8.61 -16.72
CA GLY A 477 21.71 -9.61 -17.53
C GLY A 477 22.01 -9.16 -18.97
N CYS A 478 21.26 -8.16 -19.49
CA CYS A 478 21.37 -7.70 -20.88
C CYS A 478 21.83 -6.24 -21.00
N GLY A 479 21.97 -5.52 -19.90
CA GLY A 479 22.51 -4.14 -19.88
C GLY A 479 21.60 -3.09 -20.50
N ALA A 480 20.28 -3.26 -20.46
CA ALA A 480 19.33 -2.33 -21.08
C ALA A 480 19.27 -0.96 -20.38
N ASN A 481 19.59 -0.90 -19.09
CA ASN A 481 19.71 0.30 -18.27
C ASN A 481 18.45 1.20 -18.28
N ARG A 482 17.25 0.62 -18.24
CA ARG A 482 15.99 1.37 -18.29
C ARG A 482 15.44 1.76 -16.92
N LEU A 483 15.94 1.14 -15.85
CA LEU A 483 15.48 1.35 -14.47
C LEU A 483 16.47 2.14 -13.62
N SER A 484 17.59 2.60 -14.18
CA SER A 484 18.68 3.24 -13.43
C SER A 484 18.31 4.55 -12.73
N ASP A 485 17.24 5.22 -13.17
CA ASP A 485 16.66 6.37 -12.49
C ASP A 485 15.92 5.97 -11.20
N LEU A 486 15.37 4.77 -11.13
CA LEU A 486 14.60 4.25 -10.00
C LEU A 486 15.45 3.43 -9.03
N ILE A 487 16.29 2.52 -9.58
CA ILE A 487 16.99 1.50 -8.79
C ILE A 487 18.38 1.18 -9.35
N ASP A 488 19.22 0.56 -8.53
CA ASP A 488 20.36 -0.24 -8.97
C ASP A 488 19.95 -1.71 -9.05
N VAL A 489 19.69 -2.18 -10.26
CA VAL A 489 19.18 -3.54 -10.51
C VAL A 489 20.13 -4.63 -9.97
N ASN A 490 21.44 -4.38 -9.89
CA ASN A 490 22.41 -5.36 -9.41
C ASN A 490 22.21 -5.73 -7.94
N THR A 491 21.58 -4.85 -7.17
CA THR A 491 21.28 -5.07 -5.74
C THR A 491 19.82 -5.45 -5.48
N VAL A 492 18.96 -5.34 -6.50
CA VAL A 492 17.53 -5.66 -6.45
C VAL A 492 17.26 -7.07 -6.96
N PHE A 493 17.87 -7.48 -8.08
CA PHE A 493 17.58 -8.74 -8.77
C PHE A 493 17.74 -9.96 -7.84
N ASP A 494 16.69 -10.76 -7.72
CA ASP A 494 16.69 -11.96 -6.87
C ASP A 494 17.44 -13.11 -7.54
N ALA A 495 18.58 -13.48 -6.99
CA ALA A 495 19.42 -14.58 -7.51
C ALA A 495 18.73 -15.97 -7.49
N ARG A 496 17.57 -16.11 -6.83
CA ARG A 496 16.76 -17.32 -6.85
C ARG A 496 15.94 -17.49 -8.12
N ARG A 497 15.83 -16.45 -8.96
CA ARG A 497 15.15 -16.52 -10.26
C ARG A 497 15.88 -17.42 -11.23
N PRO A 498 15.18 -18.34 -11.93
CA PRO A 498 15.73 -19.01 -13.11
C PRO A 498 16.08 -17.97 -14.20
N THR A 499 17.29 -18.07 -14.74
CA THR A 499 17.79 -17.20 -15.81
C THR A 499 18.21 -18.03 -17.03
N PRO A 500 18.13 -17.49 -18.27
CA PRO A 500 17.61 -16.16 -18.62
C PRO A 500 16.09 -16.06 -18.41
N VAL A 501 15.60 -14.83 -18.08
CA VAL A 501 14.17 -14.55 -18.03
C VAL A 501 13.70 -14.16 -19.43
N GLY A 502 12.86 -15.01 -20.04
CA GLY A 502 12.30 -14.76 -21.37
C GLY A 502 11.09 -13.83 -21.31
N TRP A 503 10.80 -13.15 -22.42
CA TRP A 503 9.49 -12.52 -22.64
C TRP A 503 8.49 -13.60 -23.02
N LYS A 504 7.28 -13.54 -22.47
CA LYS A 504 6.19 -14.46 -22.79
C LYS A 504 5.43 -14.00 -24.04
#